data_18818ef0f46326bc9f6ae98e1883cac5
#
_entry.id   18818ef0f46326bc9f6ae98e1883cac5
#
_cell.length_a   1.000
_cell.length_b   1.000
_cell.length_c   1.000
_cell.angle_alpha   90.00
_cell.angle_beta   90.00
_cell.angle_gamma   90.00
#
_symmetry.space_group_name_H-M   'P 1'
#
loop_
_entity.id
_entity.type
_entity.pdbx_description
1 polymer ?
#
loop_
_entity_poly.entity_id
_entity_poly.type
_entity_poly.pdbx_seq_one_letter_code
_entity_poly.pdbx_strand_id
1 'polypeptide(L)'
;MAKNFNELLAKMSPERRARIEARVQETIAQMPLEELRNARELTQTQLADVLHVSQGAISKVERRTDMYISTLRSYIRAIGGDLRIQAVFPDGAVEIDQFRDIAKQEEVSEETAA
;
A
#
# COMPACT_ATOMS: atom_id res chain seq x y z
N MET A 1 -3.87 17.49 -6.88
CA MET A 1 -4.71 16.36 -6.46
C MET A 1 -5.00 16.35 -4.97
N ALA A 2 -4.02 16.37 -4.09
CA ALA A 2 -4.26 16.56 -2.66
C ALA A 2 -5.02 17.86 -2.38
N LYS A 3 -4.73 18.89 -3.14
CA LYS A 3 -5.41 20.17 -3.09
C LYS A 3 -6.91 20.05 -3.40
N ASN A 4 -7.27 19.24 -4.42
CA ASN A 4 -8.67 19.02 -4.77
C ASN A 4 -9.43 18.25 -3.70
N PHE A 5 -8.77 17.29 -3.05
CA PHE A 5 -9.36 16.53 -1.94
C PHE A 5 -9.68 17.46 -0.77
N ASN A 6 -8.76 18.34 -0.40
CA ASN A 6 -8.98 19.31 0.68
C ASN A 6 -10.10 20.29 0.34
N GLU A 7 -10.19 20.72 -0.90
CA GLU A 7 -11.28 21.58 -1.36
C GLU A 7 -12.63 20.88 -1.28
N LEU A 8 -12.68 19.60 -1.65
CA LEU A 8 -13.89 18.79 -1.52
C LEU A 8 -14.32 18.65 -0.08
N LEU A 9 -13.39 18.36 0.83
CA LEU A 9 -13.66 18.27 2.26
C LEU A 9 -14.16 19.59 2.84
N ALA A 10 -13.57 20.71 2.40
CA ALA A 10 -13.99 22.03 2.86
C ALA A 10 -15.40 22.39 2.42
N LYS A 11 -15.86 21.87 1.28
CA LYS A 11 -17.21 22.10 0.76
C LYS A 11 -18.28 21.21 1.38
N MET A 12 -17.88 20.16 2.07
CA MET A 12 -18.83 19.25 2.73
C MET A 12 -19.33 19.82 4.05
N SER A 13 -20.58 19.47 4.41
CA SER A 13 -21.06 19.77 5.75
C SER A 13 -20.24 19.01 6.80
N PRO A 14 -20.09 19.56 8.01
CA PRO A 14 -19.36 18.87 9.07
C PRO A 14 -19.93 17.47 9.38
N GLU A 15 -21.24 17.31 9.33
CA GLU A 15 -21.90 16.03 9.58
C GLU A 15 -21.56 14.99 8.52
N ARG A 16 -21.58 15.38 7.26
CA ARG A 16 -21.24 14.49 6.14
C ARG A 16 -19.77 14.10 6.17
N ARG A 17 -18.91 15.07 6.48
CA ARG A 17 -17.48 14.87 6.62
C ARG A 17 -17.18 13.85 7.72
N ALA A 18 -17.81 14.01 8.87
CA ALA A 18 -17.64 13.10 9.99
C ALA A 18 -18.08 11.66 9.64
N ARG A 19 -19.18 11.52 8.90
CA ARG A 19 -19.66 10.19 8.46
C ARG A 19 -18.69 9.55 7.48
N ILE A 20 -18.11 10.30 6.57
CA ILE A 20 -17.12 9.78 5.62
C ILE A 20 -15.86 9.36 6.35
N GLU A 21 -15.37 10.17 7.28
CA GLU A 21 -14.20 9.86 8.09
C GLU A 21 -14.42 8.60 8.93
N ALA A 22 -15.59 8.48 9.56
CA ALA A 22 -15.94 7.29 10.34
C ALA A 22 -15.98 6.04 9.47
N ARG A 23 -16.57 6.15 8.27
CA ARG A 23 -16.65 5.02 7.33
C ARG A 23 -15.27 4.59 6.84
N VAL A 24 -14.38 5.55 6.56
CA VAL A 24 -13.00 5.27 6.17
C VAL A 24 -12.27 4.56 7.30
N GLN A 25 -12.43 5.02 8.55
CA GLN A 25 -11.82 4.39 9.71
C GLN A 25 -12.33 2.97 9.95
N GLU A 26 -13.62 2.72 9.75
CA GLU A 26 -14.19 1.38 9.85
C GLU A 26 -13.64 0.43 8.79
N THR A 27 -13.32 0.96 7.60
CA THR A 27 -12.81 0.17 6.49
C THR A 27 -11.32 -0.11 6.62
N ILE A 28 -10.55 0.77 7.29
CA ILE A 28 -9.11 0.62 7.47
C ILE A 28 -8.85 -0.26 8.67
N ALA A 29 -8.44 -1.50 8.41
CA ALA A 29 -7.99 -2.41 9.46
C ALA A 29 -6.49 -2.22 9.68
N GLN A 30 -6.05 -2.39 10.93
CA GLN A 30 -4.63 -2.46 11.27
C GLN A 30 -4.25 -3.92 11.39
N MET A 31 -3.38 -4.39 10.51
CA MET A 31 -2.92 -5.77 10.57
C MET A 31 -1.50 -5.90 10.02
N PRO A 32 -0.71 -6.83 10.55
CA PRO A 32 0.60 -7.12 9.98
C PRO A 32 0.49 -7.80 8.61
N LEU A 33 1.58 -7.81 7.85
CA LEU A 33 1.60 -8.38 6.50
C LEU A 33 1.19 -9.85 6.48
N GLU A 34 1.58 -10.61 7.49
CA GLU A 34 1.20 -12.02 7.61
C GLU A 34 -0.31 -12.21 7.65
N GLU A 35 -1.02 -11.42 8.46
CA GLU A 35 -2.47 -11.47 8.52
C GLU A 35 -3.11 -11.04 7.22
N LEU A 36 -2.56 -10.01 6.59
CA LEU A 36 -3.04 -9.52 5.31
C LEU A 36 -2.92 -10.61 4.24
N ARG A 37 -1.78 -11.29 4.17
CA ARG A 37 -1.57 -12.41 3.26
C ARG A 37 -2.57 -13.54 3.53
N ASN A 38 -2.75 -13.91 4.79
CA ASN A 38 -3.70 -14.96 5.18
C ASN A 38 -5.14 -14.58 4.83
N ALA A 39 -5.52 -13.32 4.99
CA ALA A 39 -6.83 -12.81 4.61
C ALA A 39 -7.07 -12.94 3.10
N ARG A 40 -6.00 -12.94 2.30
CA ARG A 40 -6.06 -13.16 0.85
C ARG A 40 -5.92 -14.64 0.47
N GLU A 41 -5.92 -15.53 1.45
CA GLU A 41 -5.87 -16.98 1.26
C GLU A 41 -4.60 -17.47 0.55
N LEU A 42 -3.47 -16.81 0.81
CA LEU A 42 -2.17 -17.16 0.24
C LEU A 42 -1.21 -17.65 1.32
N THR A 43 -0.55 -18.76 1.06
CA THR A 43 0.54 -19.23 1.91
C THR A 43 1.85 -18.49 1.55
N GLN A 44 2.83 -18.53 2.45
CA GLN A 44 4.15 -17.98 2.15
C GLN A 44 4.77 -18.63 0.92
N THR A 45 4.58 -19.96 0.75
CA THR A 45 5.10 -20.71 -0.39
C THR A 45 4.45 -20.24 -1.70
N GLN A 46 3.13 -20.05 -1.71
CA GLN A 46 2.42 -19.57 -2.90
C GLN A 46 2.87 -18.16 -3.30
N LEU A 47 3.03 -17.27 -2.31
CA LEU A 47 3.50 -15.92 -2.57
C LEU A 47 4.95 -15.91 -3.06
N ALA A 48 5.81 -16.77 -2.48
CA ALA A 48 7.18 -16.92 -2.91
C ALA A 48 7.26 -17.35 -4.39
N ASP A 49 6.41 -18.26 -4.80
CA ASP A 49 6.32 -18.69 -6.20
C ASP A 49 5.94 -17.54 -7.13
N VAL A 50 4.96 -16.75 -6.75
CA VAL A 50 4.53 -15.58 -7.55
C VAL A 50 5.66 -14.56 -7.71
N LEU A 51 6.42 -14.32 -6.65
CA LEU A 51 7.51 -13.35 -6.64
C LEU A 51 8.85 -13.91 -7.10
N HIS A 52 8.92 -15.22 -7.38
CA HIS A 52 10.16 -15.91 -7.78
C HIS A 52 11.28 -15.76 -6.74
N VAL A 53 10.92 -15.90 -5.48
CA VAL A 53 11.84 -15.86 -4.34
C VAL A 53 11.63 -17.06 -3.44
N SER A 54 12.48 -17.24 -2.44
CA SER A 54 12.31 -18.31 -1.48
C SER A 54 11.24 -18.00 -0.44
N GLN A 55 10.67 -19.04 0.17
CA GLN A 55 9.77 -18.88 1.30
C GLN A 55 10.44 -18.11 2.44
N GLY A 56 11.73 -18.37 2.67
CA GLY A 56 12.49 -17.65 3.69
C GLY A 56 12.57 -16.15 3.42
N ALA A 57 12.64 -15.74 2.16
CA ALA A 57 12.61 -14.32 1.79
C ALA A 57 11.28 -13.68 2.16
N ILE A 58 10.15 -14.35 1.91
CA ILE A 58 8.83 -13.87 2.31
C ILE A 58 8.73 -13.77 3.83
N SER A 59 9.19 -14.79 4.54
CA SER A 59 9.20 -14.79 6.00
C SER A 59 9.98 -13.61 6.56
N LYS A 60 11.13 -13.28 5.97
CA LYS A 60 11.94 -12.12 6.38
C LYS A 60 11.20 -10.80 6.15
N VAL A 61 10.57 -10.63 5.00
CA VAL A 61 9.80 -9.41 4.68
C VAL A 61 8.68 -9.22 5.71
N GLU A 62 7.96 -10.27 6.05
CA GLU A 62 6.84 -10.20 6.99
C GLU A 62 7.28 -9.87 8.42
N ARG A 63 8.52 -10.12 8.78
CA ARG A 63 9.05 -9.83 10.12
C ARG A 63 9.79 -8.51 10.22
N ARG A 64 10.10 -7.87 9.11
CA ARG A 64 10.83 -6.60 9.10
C ARG A 64 9.92 -5.43 9.41
N THR A 65 10.46 -4.48 10.17
CA THR A 65 9.83 -3.18 10.40
C THR A 65 10.41 -2.09 9.49
N ASP A 66 11.45 -2.43 8.74
CA ASP A 66 12.16 -1.52 7.85
C ASP A 66 12.50 -2.26 6.55
N MET A 67 12.04 -1.74 5.42
CA MET A 67 12.28 -2.34 4.11
C MET A 67 12.15 -1.28 3.01
N TYR A 68 12.65 -1.61 1.83
CA TYR A 68 12.47 -0.74 0.67
C TYR A 68 10.99 -0.70 0.27
N ILE A 69 10.55 0.47 -0.18
CA ILE A 69 9.17 0.66 -0.66
C ILE A 69 8.90 -0.22 -1.88
N SER A 70 9.88 -0.41 -2.75
CA SER A 70 9.76 -1.31 -3.91
C SER A 70 9.47 -2.75 -3.48
N THR A 71 10.12 -3.22 -2.41
CA THR A 71 9.89 -4.56 -1.86
C THR A 71 8.47 -4.69 -1.32
N LEU A 72 8.02 -3.72 -0.55
CA LEU A 72 6.66 -3.71 -0.01
C LEU A 72 5.63 -3.64 -1.13
N ARG A 73 5.86 -2.82 -2.15
CA ARG A 73 4.97 -2.70 -3.31
C ARG A 73 4.84 -4.03 -4.04
N SER A 74 5.96 -4.71 -4.29
CA SER A 74 5.96 -6.02 -4.95
C SER A 74 5.16 -7.06 -4.16
N TYR A 75 5.32 -7.06 -2.84
CA TYR A 75 4.58 -7.94 -1.94
C TYR A 75 3.06 -7.68 -2.04
N ILE A 76 2.66 -6.43 -1.91
CA ILE A 76 1.24 -6.05 -1.94
C ILE A 76 0.61 -6.37 -3.30
N ARG A 77 1.31 -6.11 -4.40
CA ARG A 77 0.83 -6.43 -5.75
C ARG A 77 0.68 -7.93 -5.95
N ALA A 78 1.60 -8.71 -5.41
CA ALA A 78 1.54 -10.17 -5.52
C ALA A 78 0.33 -10.77 -4.80
N ILE A 79 -0.15 -10.14 -3.74
CA ILE A 79 -1.36 -10.59 -3.04
C ILE A 79 -2.64 -9.94 -3.59
N GLY A 80 -2.54 -9.19 -4.70
CA GLY A 80 -3.69 -8.65 -5.42
C GLY A 80 -4.08 -7.23 -5.10
N GLY A 81 -3.23 -6.50 -4.37
CA GLY A 81 -3.48 -5.12 -3.98
C GLY A 81 -2.58 -4.12 -4.69
N ASP A 82 -2.64 -2.88 -4.26
CA ASP A 82 -1.73 -1.83 -4.67
C ASP A 82 -1.31 -1.02 -3.45
N LEU A 83 -0.05 -0.58 -3.45
CA LEU A 83 0.50 0.18 -2.33
C LEU A 83 0.26 1.67 -2.52
N ARG A 84 -0.35 2.28 -1.53
CA ARG A 84 -0.48 3.74 -1.45
C ARG A 84 0.11 4.22 -0.15
N ILE A 85 0.84 5.32 -0.21
CA ILE A 85 1.53 5.89 0.95
C ILE A 85 0.93 7.25 1.25
N GLN A 86 0.51 7.43 2.49
CA GLN A 86 -0.10 8.67 2.95
C GLN A 86 0.66 9.24 4.14
N ALA A 87 0.81 10.56 4.14
CA ALA A 87 1.21 11.29 5.34
C ALA A 87 -0.05 11.84 6.01
N VAL A 88 -0.22 11.54 7.29
CA VAL A 88 -1.41 11.91 8.05
C VAL A 88 -1.04 13.00 9.03
N PHE A 89 -1.73 14.15 8.92
CA PHE A 89 -1.53 15.30 9.78
C PHE A 89 -2.82 15.61 10.55
N PRO A 90 -2.76 16.43 11.62
CA PRO A 90 -3.97 16.78 12.35
C PRO A 90 -5.05 17.46 11.51
N ASP A 91 -4.65 18.13 10.41
CA ASP A 91 -5.56 18.86 9.53
C ASP A 91 -5.90 18.12 8.24
N GLY A 92 -5.40 16.89 8.06
CA GLY A 92 -5.76 16.08 6.90
C GLY A 92 -4.69 15.10 6.50
N ALA A 93 -5.00 14.30 5.48
CA ALA A 93 -4.08 13.31 4.93
C ALA A 93 -3.72 13.68 3.49
N VAL A 94 -2.47 13.42 3.12
CA VAL A 94 -1.95 13.69 1.78
C VAL A 94 -1.33 12.41 1.24
N GLU A 95 -1.72 12.00 0.04
CA GLU A 95 -1.09 10.88 -0.63
C GLU A 95 0.24 11.32 -1.22
N ILE A 96 1.30 10.55 -0.92
CA ILE A 96 2.63 10.80 -1.47
C ILE A 96 2.72 10.08 -2.81
N ASP A 97 2.69 10.82 -3.90
CA ASP A 97 2.59 10.25 -5.25
C ASP A 97 3.94 9.93 -5.90
N GLN A 98 5.05 10.45 -5.37
CA GLN A 98 6.37 10.21 -5.95
C GLN A 98 6.74 8.71 -5.98
N PHE A 99 6.15 7.91 -5.12
CA PHE A 99 6.42 6.47 -5.05
C PHE A 99 5.61 5.65 -6.04
N ARG A 100 4.65 6.25 -6.74
CA ARG A 100 3.89 5.58 -7.79
C ARG A 100 4.76 5.18 -8.97
N ASP A 101 5.79 5.97 -9.25
CA ASP A 101 6.61 5.80 -10.43
C ASP A 101 7.72 4.77 -10.26
N ILE A 102 7.89 4.22 -9.04
CA ILE A 102 8.90 3.19 -8.79
C ILE A 102 8.69 2.00 -9.73
N ALA A 103 7.44 1.54 -9.91
CA ALA A 103 7.13 0.43 -10.78
C ALA A 103 7.44 0.74 -12.25
N LYS A 104 7.17 1.97 -12.70
CA LYS A 104 7.51 2.40 -14.05
C LYS A 104 9.03 2.46 -14.27
N GLN A 105 9.75 2.95 -13.29
CA GLN A 105 11.20 3.00 -13.34
C GLN A 105 11.81 1.60 -13.42
N GLU A 106 11.29 0.66 -12.65
CA GLU A 106 11.72 -0.73 -12.69
C GLU A 106 11.43 -1.37 -14.04
N GLU A 107 10.24 -1.16 -14.60
CA GLU A 107 9.87 -1.65 -15.93
C GLU A 107 10.78 -1.10 -17.02
N VAL A 108 11.07 0.20 -16.98
CA VAL A 108 11.98 0.85 -17.93
C VAL A 108 13.39 0.30 -17.78
N SER A 109 13.84 0.06 -16.56
CA SER A 109 15.16 -0.51 -16.30
C SER A 109 15.28 -1.93 -16.87
N GLU A 110 14.25 -2.74 -16.71
CA GLU A 110 14.20 -4.10 -17.25
C GLU A 110 14.22 -4.08 -18.78
N GLU A 111 13.42 -3.23 -19.40
CA GLU A 111 13.42 -3.06 -20.85
C GLU A 111 14.78 -2.59 -21.38
N THR A 112 15.44 -1.71 -20.68
CA THR A 112 16.77 -1.23 -21.04
C THR A 112 17.82 -2.30 -20.86
N ALA A 113 17.69 -3.16 -19.87
CA ALA A 113 18.61 -4.26 -19.60
C ALA A 113 18.44 -5.41 -20.61
N ALA A 114 17.29 -5.55 -21.18
CA ALA A 114 17.00 -6.56 -22.19
C ALA A 114 17.50 -6.13 -23.56
#